data_485cb0f7138472eed027a4a747902c0f
#
_entry.id   485cb0f7138472eed027a4a747902c0f
#
_cell.length_a   1.000
_cell.length_b   1.000
_cell.length_c   1.000
_cell.angle_alpha   90.00
_cell.angle_beta   90.00
_cell.angle_gamma   90.00
#
_symmetry.space_group_name_H-M   'P 1'
#
loop_
_entity.id
_entity.type
_entity.pdbx_description
1 polymer ?
#
loop_
_entity_poly.entity_id
_entity_poly.type
_entity_poly.pdbx_seq_one_letter_code
_entity_poly.pdbx_strand_id
1 'polypeptide(L)'
;MLNFKTILITSIISVSAIAGITVFFLSGNGSDTGRNRIKFKEVIVERGTFQIIVMANGIVKSIDRIEIKSKASGEIVELPVEEGDFISQGDLIARLDQKDERAEVAQAQADFDIAKAELKQAQSTFERRNQLFQDNLISEEEQGQITLDLAVAKGKVIQASTTLERAQERLSEAVVRAPIDGIILQKYVEEGQIIASGVSTVSGGTPIVDIADMSSVYIETGIDEIDIGKVQIGHSAKVVADAYPELEFNGKIVRIAPEARIEQNVTLFDLVVEVKNNDGKLKSGMNTRVEIEIVKKENVLLAPAIAMQIPDVTDLEDYQKKDVNMRKILLKQGDKFVPQMIEIGLYNFKQVIILAGVEEGSILGVPMTSRLKDESERLQERIKRIRSSRSFGSKKRSSSSK
;
A
#
# COMPACT_ATOMS: atom_id res chain seq x y z
N MET A 1 109.35 16.91 -20.94
CA MET A 1 108.93 18.01 -20.07
C MET A 1 107.46 18.31 -20.34
N LEU A 2 106.55 17.73 -19.59
CA LEU A 2 105.08 18.04 -19.72
C LEU A 2 104.83 19.30 -18.93
N ASN A 3 104.19 20.27 -19.58
CA ASN A 3 103.91 21.59 -19.04
C ASN A 3 102.98 21.55 -17.85
N PHE A 4 103.51 22.07 -16.71
CA PHE A 4 102.79 22.26 -15.44
C PHE A 4 101.44 23.02 -15.59
N LYS A 5 101.28 23.85 -16.59
CA LYS A 5 100.06 24.60 -16.94
C LYS A 5 98.86 23.71 -17.47
N THR A 6 99.24 22.64 -18.14
CA THR A 6 98.23 21.69 -18.72
C THR A 6 97.60 20.82 -17.59
N ILE A 7 98.39 20.41 -16.61
CA ILE A 7 97.84 19.64 -15.45
C ILE A 7 96.97 20.43 -14.57
N LEU A 8 97.25 21.76 -14.40
CA LEU A 8 96.46 22.69 -13.55
C LEU A 8 95.09 22.99 -14.20
N ILE A 9 95.02 23.06 -15.55
CA ILE A 9 93.78 23.35 -16.27
C ILE A 9 92.89 22.10 -16.30
N THR A 10 93.40 20.90 -16.43
CA THR A 10 92.64 19.67 -16.39
C THR A 10 92.12 19.33 -15.00
N SER A 11 92.86 19.73 -13.92
CA SER A 11 92.36 19.55 -12.54
C SER A 11 91.22 20.52 -12.18
N ILE A 12 91.25 21.76 -12.67
CA ILE A 12 90.16 22.75 -12.46
C ILE A 12 88.85 22.37 -13.20
N ILE A 13 88.96 21.82 -14.41
CA ILE A 13 87.83 21.37 -15.18
C ILE A 13 87.21 20.10 -14.56
N SER A 14 88.01 19.20 -14.00
CA SER A 14 87.48 17.99 -13.32
C SER A 14 86.79 18.32 -11.99
N VAL A 15 87.30 19.29 -11.21
CA VAL A 15 86.64 19.71 -9.96
C VAL A 15 85.38 20.54 -10.20
N SER A 16 85.28 21.33 -11.26
CA SER A 16 84.04 22.01 -11.64
C SER A 16 82.98 21.10 -12.19
N ALA A 17 83.38 20.02 -12.90
CA ALA A 17 82.42 18.97 -13.39
C ALA A 17 81.84 18.14 -12.23
N ILE A 18 82.68 17.84 -11.22
CA ILE A 18 82.18 17.09 -10.02
C ILE A 18 81.32 17.99 -9.16
N ALA A 19 81.63 19.30 -9.00
CA ALA A 19 80.78 20.25 -8.28
C ALA A 19 79.43 20.47 -9.03
N GLY A 20 79.44 20.55 -10.34
CA GLY A 20 78.18 20.62 -11.17
C GLY A 20 77.32 19.41 -11.03
N ILE A 21 77.89 18.20 -10.98
CA ILE A 21 77.14 16.96 -10.83
C ILE A 21 76.60 16.80 -9.41
N THR A 22 77.32 17.25 -8.36
CA THR A 22 76.81 17.19 -7.00
C THR A 22 75.69 18.24 -6.76
N VAL A 23 75.77 19.43 -7.34
CA VAL A 23 74.67 20.40 -7.29
C VAL A 23 73.45 19.96 -8.09
N PHE A 24 73.64 19.26 -9.23
CA PHE A 24 72.55 18.66 -10.00
C PHE A 24 71.88 17.47 -9.27
N PHE A 25 72.65 16.70 -8.47
CA PHE A 25 72.09 15.59 -7.67
C PHE A 25 71.44 16.12 -6.35
N LEU A 26 71.87 17.23 -5.81
CA LEU A 26 71.23 17.86 -4.64
C LEU A 26 70.04 18.77 -4.99
N SER A 27 69.95 19.20 -6.28
CA SER A 27 68.84 20.03 -6.76
C SER A 27 67.73 19.25 -7.49
N GLY A 28 67.91 17.98 -7.65
CA GLY A 28 66.97 17.07 -8.33
C GLY A 28 66.33 16.15 -7.34
N ASN A 29 65.21 16.48 -6.83
CA ASN A 29 64.02 15.70 -6.62
C ASN A 29 63.19 16.20 -5.44
N GLY A 30 62.71 17.40 -5.56
CA GLY A 30 61.37 17.66 -5.03
C GLY A 30 60.35 17.18 -6.04
N SER A 31 60.25 15.85 -6.27
CA SER A 31 59.06 15.28 -6.87
C SER A 31 57.94 15.42 -5.84
N ASP A 32 57.32 16.59 -5.90
CA ASP A 32 55.98 16.80 -5.34
C ASP A 32 55.05 15.81 -6.09
N THR A 33 55.08 14.57 -5.62
CA THR A 33 54.02 13.63 -5.94
C THR A 33 52.76 14.29 -5.47
N GLY A 34 52.06 14.93 -6.41
CA GLY A 34 50.74 15.47 -6.22
C GLY A 34 49.85 14.35 -5.66
N ARG A 35 49.92 14.19 -4.33
CA ARG A 35 48.93 13.45 -3.57
C ARG A 35 47.63 14.18 -3.87
N ASN A 36 46.85 13.58 -4.76
CA ASN A 36 45.47 13.93 -5.03
C ASN A 36 44.79 14.12 -3.68
N ARG A 37 44.71 15.38 -3.20
CA ARG A 37 44.06 15.68 -1.92
C ARG A 37 42.58 15.40 -2.16
N ILE A 38 42.12 14.20 -1.74
CA ILE A 38 40.71 13.87 -1.69
C ILE A 38 40.06 15.01 -0.88
N LYS A 39 39.20 15.78 -1.56
CA LYS A 39 38.42 16.82 -0.88
C LYS A 39 37.33 16.13 -0.09
N PHE A 40 37.29 16.38 1.20
CA PHE A 40 36.24 15.87 2.08
C PHE A 40 35.21 16.98 2.28
N LYS A 41 33.93 16.61 2.22
CA LYS A 41 32.84 17.44 2.68
C LYS A 41 32.65 17.16 4.16
N GLU A 42 32.67 18.21 4.96
CA GLU A 42 32.45 18.16 6.39
C GLU A 42 30.96 18.02 6.67
N VAL A 43 30.57 17.05 7.51
CA VAL A 43 29.21 16.82 7.97
C VAL A 43 29.21 16.65 9.47
N ILE A 44 28.31 17.35 10.15
CA ILE A 44 28.19 17.32 11.61
C ILE A 44 27.27 16.18 12.01
N VAL A 45 27.64 15.47 13.07
CA VAL A 45 26.77 14.47 13.73
C VAL A 45 25.80 15.19 14.63
N GLU A 46 24.52 15.04 14.38
CA GLU A 46 23.45 15.70 15.13
C GLU A 46 22.44 14.69 15.64
N ARG A 47 21.74 15.04 16.72
CA ARG A 47 20.60 14.26 17.15
C ARG A 47 19.38 14.59 16.32
N GLY A 48 18.66 13.55 15.93
CA GLY A 48 17.46 13.70 15.12
C GLY A 48 16.54 12.49 15.21
N THR A 49 15.53 12.53 14.39
CA THR A 49 14.59 11.42 14.24
C THR A 49 15.02 10.52 13.08
N PHE A 50 15.24 9.26 13.38
CA PHE A 50 15.50 8.21 12.39
C PHE A 50 14.19 7.48 12.08
N GLN A 51 13.90 7.29 10.80
CA GLN A 51 12.73 6.53 10.38
C GLN A 51 13.02 5.64 9.17
N ILE A 52 12.42 4.47 9.17
CA ILE A 52 12.35 3.59 8.01
C ILE A 52 10.90 3.61 7.56
N ILE A 53 10.68 4.05 6.33
CA ILE A 53 9.38 4.11 5.68
C ILE A 53 9.39 3.25 4.43
N VAL A 54 8.27 2.56 4.20
CA VAL A 54 7.97 1.88 2.95
C VAL A 54 6.90 2.69 2.23
N MET A 55 7.14 3.01 0.96
CA MET A 55 6.22 3.79 0.14
C MET A 55 5.54 2.89 -0.89
N ALA A 56 4.25 3.08 -1.07
CA ALA A 56 3.49 2.38 -2.10
C ALA A 56 2.36 3.26 -2.63
N ASN A 57 1.89 2.97 -3.84
CA ASN A 57 0.70 3.60 -4.39
C ASN A 57 -0.52 2.75 -4.04
N GLY A 58 -1.62 3.41 -3.73
CA GLY A 58 -2.87 2.74 -3.37
C GLY A 58 -4.08 3.41 -3.99
N ILE A 59 -5.21 2.74 -3.86
CA ILE A 59 -6.51 3.23 -4.34
C ILE A 59 -7.48 3.22 -3.16
N VAL A 60 -8.25 4.29 -3.03
CA VAL A 60 -9.31 4.41 -2.02
C VAL A 60 -10.46 3.49 -2.40
N LYS A 61 -10.91 2.68 -1.44
CA LYS A 61 -12.14 1.89 -1.54
C LYS A 61 -13.03 2.12 -0.33
N SER A 62 -14.33 2.03 -0.52
CA SER A 62 -15.28 1.96 0.60
C SER A 62 -15.10 0.68 1.40
N ILE A 63 -15.40 0.71 2.69
CA ILE A 63 -15.37 -0.48 3.55
C ILE A 63 -16.45 -1.45 3.14
N ASP A 64 -17.70 -0.98 3.12
CA ASP A 64 -18.87 -1.75 2.73
C ASP A 64 -19.48 -1.12 1.47
N ARG A 65 -19.47 -1.86 0.36
CA ARG A 65 -20.16 -1.52 -0.87
C ARG A 65 -21.22 -2.57 -1.12
N ILE A 66 -22.47 -2.16 -1.16
CA ILE A 66 -23.61 -3.03 -1.38
C ILE A 66 -24.30 -2.63 -2.68
N GLU A 67 -24.34 -3.57 -3.62
CA GLU A 67 -25.12 -3.45 -4.84
C GLU A 67 -26.59 -3.80 -4.53
N ILE A 68 -27.47 -2.82 -4.62
CA ILE A 68 -28.89 -2.97 -4.34
C ILE A 68 -29.62 -3.44 -5.59
N LYS A 69 -30.30 -4.57 -5.46
CA LYS A 69 -31.15 -5.16 -6.50
C LYS A 69 -32.57 -5.31 -5.97
N SER A 70 -33.57 -5.23 -6.86
CA SER A 70 -34.93 -5.57 -6.48
C SER A 70 -35.11 -7.09 -6.40
N LYS A 71 -35.89 -7.53 -5.43
CA LYS A 71 -36.40 -8.90 -5.37
C LYS A 71 -37.65 -9.09 -6.25
N ALA A 72 -38.40 -8.02 -6.52
CA ALA A 72 -39.54 -8.00 -7.44
C ALA A 72 -39.13 -7.52 -8.85
N SER A 73 -39.89 -7.91 -9.87
CA SER A 73 -39.79 -7.39 -11.23
C SER A 73 -40.90 -6.39 -11.48
N GLY A 74 -40.66 -5.35 -12.26
CA GLY A 74 -41.71 -4.38 -12.60
C GLY A 74 -41.11 -3.06 -13.14
N GLU A 75 -41.99 -2.10 -13.44
CA GLU A 75 -41.64 -0.75 -13.84
C GLU A 75 -41.32 0.10 -12.60
N ILE A 76 -40.26 0.89 -12.65
CA ILE A 76 -39.90 1.84 -11.59
C ILE A 76 -40.82 3.06 -11.70
N VAL A 77 -41.68 3.26 -10.71
CA VAL A 77 -42.62 4.38 -10.65
C VAL A 77 -42.01 5.58 -9.90
N GLU A 78 -41.09 5.33 -8.99
CA GLU A 78 -40.48 6.35 -8.16
C GLU A 78 -39.04 5.96 -7.83
N LEU A 79 -38.09 6.91 -8.02
CA LEU A 79 -36.66 6.75 -7.75
C LEU A 79 -36.11 8.07 -7.19
N PRO A 80 -36.40 8.40 -5.89
CA PRO A 80 -36.10 9.71 -5.31
C PRO A 80 -34.65 9.90 -4.88
N VAL A 81 -33.71 9.20 -5.50
CA VAL A 81 -32.29 9.16 -5.12
C VAL A 81 -31.39 9.48 -6.28
N GLU A 82 -30.31 10.23 -6.01
CA GLU A 82 -29.28 10.58 -6.99
C GLU A 82 -27.88 10.20 -6.53
N GLU A 83 -26.93 10.13 -7.47
CA GLU A 83 -25.54 9.86 -7.15
C GLU A 83 -24.93 10.95 -6.26
N GLY A 84 -24.35 10.55 -5.14
CA GLY A 84 -23.77 11.45 -4.14
C GLY A 84 -24.69 11.75 -2.97
N ASP A 85 -25.95 11.34 -3.00
CA ASP A 85 -26.88 11.53 -1.88
C ASP A 85 -26.51 10.64 -0.70
N PHE A 86 -26.66 11.19 0.51
CA PHE A 86 -26.59 10.43 1.74
C PHE A 86 -27.98 9.87 2.06
N ILE A 87 -28.07 8.60 2.33
CA ILE A 87 -29.29 7.90 2.72
C ILE A 87 -29.11 7.14 4.01
N SER A 88 -30.20 7.06 4.79
CA SER A 88 -30.24 6.30 6.05
C SER A 88 -30.90 4.93 5.85
N GLN A 89 -30.55 4.01 6.72
CA GLN A 89 -31.16 2.67 6.72
C GLN A 89 -32.69 2.77 6.78
N GLY A 90 -33.36 2.09 5.83
CA GLY A 90 -34.82 2.11 5.70
C GLY A 90 -35.38 3.17 4.76
N ASP A 91 -34.58 4.14 4.30
CA ASP A 91 -35.02 5.14 3.33
C ASP A 91 -35.43 4.50 1.99
N LEU A 92 -36.36 5.15 1.29
CA LEU A 92 -36.85 4.70 -0.01
C LEU A 92 -35.78 4.91 -1.08
N ILE A 93 -35.40 3.83 -1.77
CA ILE A 93 -34.54 3.88 -2.95
C ILE A 93 -35.36 3.88 -4.23
N ALA A 94 -36.23 2.88 -4.35
CA ALA A 94 -37.08 2.71 -5.54
C ALA A 94 -38.42 2.11 -5.15
N ARG A 95 -39.45 2.49 -5.88
CA ARG A 95 -40.77 1.86 -5.81
C ARG A 95 -41.17 1.37 -7.19
N LEU A 96 -41.50 0.10 -7.26
CA LEU A 96 -42.05 -0.51 -8.46
C LEU A 96 -43.59 -0.30 -8.53
N ASP A 97 -44.18 -0.50 -9.71
CA ASP A 97 -45.62 -0.59 -9.84
C ASP A 97 -46.14 -1.76 -8.99
N GLN A 98 -47.09 -1.46 -8.14
CA GLN A 98 -47.66 -2.40 -7.15
C GLN A 98 -49.06 -2.85 -7.49
N LYS A 99 -49.56 -2.56 -8.70
CA LYS A 99 -50.97 -2.76 -9.04
C LYS A 99 -51.34 -4.23 -8.98
N ASP A 100 -50.53 -5.10 -9.52
CA ASP A 100 -50.79 -6.55 -9.59
C ASP A 100 -50.62 -7.20 -8.22
N GLU A 101 -49.59 -6.83 -7.47
CA GLU A 101 -49.29 -7.32 -6.12
C GLU A 101 -50.41 -6.92 -5.14
N ARG A 102 -50.93 -5.68 -5.25
CA ARG A 102 -52.06 -5.24 -4.42
C ARG A 102 -53.32 -6.03 -4.73
N ALA A 103 -53.60 -6.34 -5.98
CA ALA A 103 -54.73 -7.18 -6.38
C ALA A 103 -54.58 -8.62 -5.84
N GLU A 104 -53.36 -9.17 -5.88
CA GLU A 104 -53.09 -10.51 -5.33
C GLU A 104 -53.25 -10.54 -3.80
N VAL A 105 -52.80 -9.53 -3.07
CA VAL A 105 -53.02 -9.40 -1.62
C VAL A 105 -54.52 -9.31 -1.31
N ALA A 106 -55.31 -8.52 -2.08
CA ALA A 106 -56.74 -8.41 -1.88
C ALA A 106 -57.46 -9.73 -2.09
N GLN A 107 -57.08 -10.50 -3.13
CA GLN A 107 -57.63 -11.84 -3.37
C GLN A 107 -57.26 -12.80 -2.25
N ALA A 108 -56.00 -12.91 -1.85
CA ALA A 108 -55.55 -13.78 -0.77
C ALA A 108 -56.18 -13.44 0.58
N GLN A 109 -56.43 -12.16 0.84
CA GLN A 109 -57.17 -11.68 2.05
C GLN A 109 -58.61 -12.20 2.03
N ALA A 110 -59.30 -12.11 0.88
CA ALA A 110 -60.71 -12.62 0.77
C ALA A 110 -60.76 -14.13 1.00
N ASP A 111 -59.80 -14.90 0.43
CA ASP A 111 -59.70 -16.34 0.61
C ASP A 111 -59.45 -16.72 2.09
N PHE A 112 -58.58 -15.96 2.76
CA PHE A 112 -58.33 -16.13 4.20
C PHE A 112 -59.56 -15.86 5.04
N ASP A 113 -60.35 -14.79 4.74
CA ASP A 113 -61.55 -14.45 5.46
C ASP A 113 -62.63 -15.52 5.27
N ILE A 114 -62.78 -16.10 4.06
CA ILE A 114 -63.65 -17.24 3.79
C ILE A 114 -63.24 -18.44 4.64
N ALA A 115 -61.96 -18.86 4.59
CA ALA A 115 -61.47 -19.98 5.39
C ALA A 115 -61.67 -19.81 6.88
N LYS A 116 -61.51 -18.58 7.40
CA LYS A 116 -61.75 -18.21 8.78
C LYS A 116 -63.22 -18.34 9.16
N ALA A 117 -64.16 -17.95 8.26
CA ALA A 117 -65.57 -18.13 8.46
C ALA A 117 -65.97 -19.62 8.49
N GLU A 118 -65.41 -20.43 7.56
CA GLU A 118 -65.63 -21.88 7.56
C GLU A 118 -65.13 -22.56 8.85
N LEU A 119 -63.95 -22.15 9.35
CA LEU A 119 -63.42 -22.65 10.63
C LEU A 119 -64.36 -22.29 11.79
N LYS A 120 -64.84 -21.05 11.87
CA LYS A 120 -65.79 -20.61 12.91
C LYS A 120 -67.05 -21.48 12.87
N GLN A 121 -67.58 -21.77 11.68
CA GLN A 121 -68.75 -22.63 11.53
C GLN A 121 -68.46 -24.08 11.97
N ALA A 122 -67.31 -24.65 11.56
CA ALA A 122 -66.92 -26.00 11.98
C ALA A 122 -66.69 -26.08 13.49
N GLN A 123 -66.10 -25.06 14.12
CA GLN A 123 -65.96 -24.98 15.57
C GLN A 123 -67.28 -24.99 16.30
N SER A 124 -68.22 -24.13 15.89
CA SER A 124 -69.55 -24.08 16.48
C SER A 124 -70.33 -25.38 16.35
N THR A 125 -70.14 -26.07 15.20
CA THR A 125 -70.79 -27.38 14.96
C THR A 125 -70.14 -28.46 15.84
N PHE A 126 -68.79 -28.46 15.95
CA PHE A 126 -68.06 -29.34 16.84
C PHE A 126 -68.45 -29.19 18.29
N GLU A 127 -68.54 -27.96 18.82
CA GLU A 127 -68.94 -27.69 20.20
C GLU A 127 -70.32 -28.22 20.51
N ARG A 128 -71.31 -27.94 19.65
CA ARG A 128 -72.67 -28.41 19.86
C ARG A 128 -72.75 -29.94 19.82
N ARG A 129 -72.12 -30.58 18.86
CA ARG A 129 -72.18 -32.04 18.71
C ARG A 129 -71.33 -32.77 19.73
N ASN A 130 -70.24 -32.21 20.17
CA ASN A 130 -69.44 -32.76 21.26
C ASN A 130 -70.23 -32.85 22.58
N GLN A 131 -71.15 -31.88 22.87
CA GLN A 131 -72.06 -31.99 23.97
C GLN A 131 -73.05 -33.16 23.80
N LEU A 132 -73.62 -33.34 22.59
CA LEU A 132 -74.53 -34.45 22.32
C LEU A 132 -73.83 -35.82 22.43
N PHE A 133 -72.53 -35.89 22.10
CA PHE A 133 -71.72 -37.11 22.28
C PHE A 133 -71.53 -37.41 23.76
N GLN A 134 -71.22 -36.44 24.56
CA GLN A 134 -71.09 -36.58 26.01
C GLN A 134 -72.37 -37.07 26.67
N ASP A 135 -73.55 -36.69 26.11
CA ASP A 135 -74.84 -37.14 26.53
C ASP A 135 -75.27 -38.48 25.92
N ASN A 136 -74.38 -39.18 25.17
CA ASN A 136 -74.55 -40.43 24.45
C ASN A 136 -75.69 -40.37 23.38
N LEU A 137 -75.90 -39.20 22.77
CA LEU A 137 -76.97 -39.03 21.74
C LEU A 137 -76.51 -39.15 20.30
N ILE A 138 -75.16 -39.28 20.07
CA ILE A 138 -74.56 -39.49 18.75
C ILE A 138 -73.55 -40.63 18.82
N SER A 139 -73.19 -41.27 17.65
CA SER A 139 -72.24 -42.35 17.55
C SER A 139 -70.78 -41.85 17.54
N GLU A 140 -69.77 -42.73 17.87
CA GLU A 140 -68.36 -42.48 17.72
C GLU A 140 -67.97 -42.15 16.25
N GLU A 141 -68.56 -42.77 15.28
CA GLU A 141 -68.31 -42.50 13.86
C GLU A 141 -68.73 -41.07 13.50
N GLU A 142 -69.87 -40.56 14.01
CA GLU A 142 -70.36 -39.21 13.79
C GLU A 142 -69.45 -38.21 14.48
N GLN A 143 -68.99 -38.52 15.69
CA GLN A 143 -68.00 -37.67 16.43
C GLN A 143 -66.65 -37.63 15.70
N GLY A 144 -66.18 -38.76 15.14
CA GLY A 144 -64.97 -38.84 14.34
C GLY A 144 -65.01 -37.95 13.09
N GLN A 145 -66.20 -37.94 12.38
CA GLN A 145 -66.40 -37.12 11.19
C GLN A 145 -66.32 -35.62 11.53
N ILE A 146 -66.96 -35.18 12.60
CA ILE A 146 -66.97 -33.77 12.97
C ILE A 146 -65.58 -33.29 13.44
N THR A 147 -64.81 -34.18 14.09
CA THR A 147 -63.42 -33.89 14.47
C THR A 147 -62.54 -33.73 13.22
N LEU A 148 -62.76 -34.56 12.20
CA LEU A 148 -62.09 -34.46 10.90
C LEU A 148 -62.48 -33.15 10.18
N ASP A 149 -63.78 -32.81 10.14
CA ASP A 149 -64.25 -31.56 9.50
C ASP A 149 -63.62 -30.32 10.16
N LEU A 150 -63.52 -30.28 11.51
CA LEU A 150 -62.82 -29.22 12.22
C LEU A 150 -61.31 -29.19 11.86
N ALA A 151 -60.66 -30.37 11.78
CA ALA A 151 -59.25 -30.43 11.41
C ALA A 151 -59.00 -29.93 9.96
N VAL A 152 -59.89 -30.31 9.03
CA VAL A 152 -59.85 -29.85 7.62
C VAL A 152 -60.03 -28.29 7.57
N ALA A 153 -61.02 -27.74 8.31
CA ALA A 153 -61.25 -26.32 8.35
C ALA A 153 -60.02 -25.55 8.93
N LYS A 154 -59.39 -26.08 9.99
CA LYS A 154 -58.12 -25.56 10.51
C LYS A 154 -57.00 -25.55 9.48
N GLY A 155 -56.86 -26.69 8.73
CA GLY A 155 -55.88 -26.81 7.66
C GLY A 155 -56.07 -25.75 6.55
N LYS A 156 -57.34 -25.50 6.15
CA LYS A 156 -57.65 -24.47 5.15
C LYS A 156 -57.26 -23.06 5.60
N VAL A 157 -57.46 -22.70 6.89
CA VAL A 157 -57.05 -21.42 7.42
C VAL A 157 -55.55 -21.26 7.38
N ILE A 158 -54.79 -22.29 7.75
CA ILE A 158 -53.32 -22.27 7.67
C ILE A 158 -52.85 -22.07 6.23
N GLN A 159 -53.46 -22.79 5.29
CA GLN A 159 -53.15 -22.68 3.86
C GLN A 159 -53.42 -21.26 3.34
N ALA A 160 -54.59 -20.70 3.63
CA ALA A 160 -54.98 -19.34 3.20
C ALA A 160 -54.13 -18.27 3.85
N SER A 161 -53.79 -18.41 5.17
CA SER A 161 -52.88 -17.47 5.87
C SER A 161 -51.47 -17.46 5.27
N THR A 162 -50.93 -18.63 4.91
CA THR A 162 -49.62 -18.73 4.25
C THR A 162 -49.64 -18.10 2.85
N THR A 163 -50.74 -18.25 2.13
CA THR A 163 -50.91 -17.61 0.80
C THR A 163 -50.98 -16.10 0.92
N LEU A 164 -51.72 -15.57 1.92
CA LEU A 164 -51.81 -14.17 2.20
C LEU A 164 -50.45 -13.58 2.60
N GLU A 165 -49.72 -14.26 3.48
CA GLU A 165 -48.39 -13.85 3.93
C GLU A 165 -47.43 -13.72 2.74
N ARG A 166 -47.41 -14.70 1.83
CA ARG A 166 -46.59 -14.64 0.61
C ARG A 166 -46.99 -13.50 -0.32
N ALA A 167 -48.28 -13.20 -0.47
CA ALA A 167 -48.73 -12.08 -1.27
C ALA A 167 -48.31 -10.75 -0.66
N GLN A 168 -48.40 -10.60 0.67
CA GLN A 168 -47.93 -9.43 1.40
C GLN A 168 -46.42 -9.25 1.30
N GLU A 169 -45.65 -10.34 1.38
CA GLU A 169 -44.18 -10.31 1.20
C GLU A 169 -43.84 -9.79 -0.20
N ARG A 170 -44.45 -10.33 -1.28
CA ARG A 170 -44.22 -9.83 -2.66
C ARG A 170 -44.58 -8.35 -2.83
N LEU A 171 -45.67 -7.89 -2.21
CA LEU A 171 -46.02 -6.46 -2.22
C LEU A 171 -44.97 -5.62 -1.51
N SER A 172 -44.41 -6.10 -0.39
CA SER A 172 -43.35 -5.40 0.33
C SER A 172 -42.04 -5.34 -0.46
N GLU A 173 -41.72 -6.37 -1.24
CA GLU A 173 -40.53 -6.48 -2.09
C GLU A 173 -40.56 -5.52 -3.30
N ALA A 174 -41.74 -5.02 -3.68
CA ALA A 174 -41.88 -3.97 -4.69
C ALA A 174 -41.46 -2.57 -4.19
N VAL A 175 -41.08 -2.44 -2.91
CA VAL A 175 -40.52 -1.22 -2.31
C VAL A 175 -39.10 -1.51 -1.89
N VAL A 176 -38.13 -0.97 -2.62
CA VAL A 176 -36.71 -1.16 -2.35
C VAL A 176 -36.23 -0.08 -1.37
N ARG A 177 -35.66 -0.51 -0.26
CA ARG A 177 -35.16 0.36 0.81
C ARG A 177 -33.67 0.13 1.06
N ALA A 178 -33.01 1.16 1.61
CA ALA A 178 -31.62 1.11 1.99
C ALA A 178 -31.39 0.10 3.15
N PRO A 179 -30.46 -0.87 3.01
CA PRO A 179 -30.14 -1.81 4.07
C PRO A 179 -29.16 -1.25 5.11
N ILE A 180 -28.40 -0.21 4.77
CA ILE A 180 -27.41 0.46 5.61
C ILE A 180 -27.47 1.98 5.40
N ASP A 181 -26.87 2.72 6.33
CA ASP A 181 -26.56 4.14 6.15
C ASP A 181 -25.39 4.26 5.18
N GLY A 182 -25.42 5.24 4.27
CA GLY A 182 -24.32 5.41 3.33
C GLY A 182 -24.57 6.46 2.26
N ILE A 183 -23.65 6.52 1.30
CA ILE A 183 -23.71 7.41 0.13
C ILE A 183 -23.98 6.56 -1.11
N ILE A 184 -24.83 7.05 -1.99
CA ILE A 184 -25.06 6.45 -3.30
C ILE A 184 -23.85 6.73 -4.17
N LEU A 185 -23.12 5.67 -4.54
CA LEU A 185 -21.95 5.78 -5.38
C LEU A 185 -22.29 5.82 -6.86
N GLN A 186 -23.30 5.03 -7.26
CA GLN A 186 -23.70 4.88 -8.66
C GLN A 186 -25.18 4.50 -8.75
N LYS A 187 -25.87 5.06 -9.73
CA LYS A 187 -27.25 4.77 -10.13
C LYS A 187 -27.23 4.06 -11.49
N TYR A 188 -27.92 2.93 -11.61
CA TYR A 188 -27.91 2.10 -12.83
C TYR A 188 -29.21 2.16 -13.61
N VAL A 189 -30.25 2.70 -13.03
CA VAL A 189 -31.62 2.68 -13.59
C VAL A 189 -32.28 4.05 -13.48
N GLU A 190 -33.33 4.28 -14.27
CA GLU A 190 -34.11 5.51 -14.26
C GLU A 190 -35.61 5.22 -14.03
N GLU A 191 -36.37 6.25 -13.64
CA GLU A 191 -37.85 6.13 -13.57
C GLU A 191 -38.44 5.76 -14.92
N GLY A 192 -39.47 4.91 -14.91
CA GLY A 192 -40.10 4.35 -16.10
C GLY A 192 -39.38 3.16 -16.69
N GLN A 193 -38.23 2.76 -16.17
CA GLN A 193 -37.51 1.58 -16.62
C GLN A 193 -38.10 0.30 -16.02
N ILE A 194 -38.22 -0.77 -16.85
CA ILE A 194 -38.63 -2.08 -16.37
C ILE A 194 -37.40 -2.85 -15.93
N ILE A 195 -37.42 -3.37 -14.69
CA ILE A 195 -36.34 -4.14 -14.10
C ILE A 195 -36.74 -5.58 -13.82
N ALA A 196 -35.73 -6.45 -13.81
CA ALA A 196 -35.89 -7.87 -13.52
C ALA A 196 -35.47 -8.18 -12.07
N SER A 197 -36.20 -9.09 -11.43
CA SER A 197 -35.93 -9.60 -10.09
C SER A 197 -34.55 -10.23 -9.95
N GLY A 198 -33.84 -9.93 -8.88
CA GLY A 198 -32.57 -10.55 -8.52
C GLY A 198 -32.70 -12.03 -8.09
N VAL A 199 -33.90 -12.47 -7.69
CA VAL A 199 -34.14 -13.82 -7.17
C VAL A 199 -34.66 -14.77 -8.26
N SER A 200 -35.45 -14.26 -9.19
CA SER A 200 -36.13 -15.10 -10.21
C SER A 200 -35.36 -15.26 -11.53
N THR A 201 -34.28 -14.53 -11.73
CA THR A 201 -33.50 -14.56 -12.98
C THR A 201 -32.13 -15.21 -12.78
N VAL A 202 -31.75 -16.06 -13.76
CA VAL A 202 -30.42 -16.72 -13.78
C VAL A 202 -29.27 -15.72 -13.87
N SER A 203 -29.52 -14.52 -14.40
CA SER A 203 -28.52 -13.42 -14.52
C SER A 203 -28.35 -12.57 -13.24
N GLY A 204 -29.06 -12.89 -12.15
CA GLY A 204 -28.92 -12.20 -10.87
C GLY A 204 -29.59 -10.83 -10.77
N GLY A 205 -30.53 -10.51 -11.69
CA GLY A 205 -31.36 -9.29 -11.66
C GLY A 205 -30.66 -8.01 -12.12
N THR A 206 -31.42 -6.91 -12.16
CA THR A 206 -30.95 -5.59 -12.56
C THR A 206 -30.48 -4.82 -11.30
N PRO A 207 -29.23 -4.34 -11.25
CA PRO A 207 -28.80 -3.46 -10.19
C PRO A 207 -29.53 -2.12 -10.26
N ILE A 208 -29.89 -1.55 -9.12
CA ILE A 208 -30.58 -0.26 -9.01
C ILE A 208 -29.57 0.82 -8.64
N VAL A 209 -28.91 0.68 -7.49
CA VAL A 209 -27.89 1.58 -6.99
C VAL A 209 -26.81 0.83 -6.22
N ASP A 210 -25.64 1.41 -6.14
CA ASP A 210 -24.58 1.02 -5.21
C ASP A 210 -24.56 1.99 -4.03
N ILE A 211 -24.60 1.44 -2.82
CA ILE A 211 -24.50 2.19 -1.58
C ILE A 211 -23.19 1.81 -0.88
N ALA A 212 -22.52 2.79 -0.29
CA ALA A 212 -21.33 2.53 0.50
C ALA A 212 -21.26 3.44 1.74
N ASP A 213 -20.78 2.86 2.84
CA ASP A 213 -20.31 3.64 3.97
C ASP A 213 -18.94 4.25 3.65
N MET A 214 -18.87 5.58 3.69
CA MET A 214 -17.67 6.37 3.42
C MET A 214 -17.15 7.10 4.65
N SER A 215 -17.64 6.80 5.85
CA SER A 215 -17.18 7.38 7.13
C SER A 215 -15.73 6.97 7.45
N SER A 216 -15.37 5.77 7.07
CA SER A 216 -14.01 5.27 6.99
C SER A 216 -13.78 4.67 5.60
N VAL A 217 -12.53 4.63 5.16
CA VAL A 217 -12.17 4.08 3.85
C VAL A 217 -11.00 3.14 3.97
N TYR A 218 -10.94 2.18 3.08
CA TYR A 218 -9.79 1.32 2.89
C TYR A 218 -8.91 1.86 1.76
N ILE A 219 -7.61 1.87 1.99
CA ILE A 219 -6.63 2.11 0.94
C ILE A 219 -6.01 0.76 0.61
N GLU A 220 -6.35 0.23 -0.55
CA GLU A 220 -5.72 -0.98 -1.07
C GLU A 220 -4.43 -0.61 -1.77
N THR A 221 -3.32 -1.22 -1.35
CA THR A 221 -2.00 -0.94 -1.90
C THR A 221 -1.18 -2.23 -2.00
N GLY A 222 -0.32 -2.34 -3.01
CA GLY A 222 0.60 -3.46 -3.20
C GLY A 222 2.00 -3.11 -2.69
N ILE A 223 2.58 -3.96 -1.87
CA ILE A 223 3.95 -3.86 -1.35
C ILE A 223 4.83 -4.92 -2.00
N ASP A 224 6.04 -4.51 -2.39
CA ASP A 224 7.04 -5.41 -2.96
C ASP A 224 7.46 -6.51 -1.96
N GLU A 225 7.75 -7.72 -2.47
CA GLU A 225 8.22 -8.87 -1.70
C GLU A 225 9.44 -8.55 -0.83
N ILE A 226 10.33 -7.64 -1.28
CA ILE A 226 11.52 -7.25 -0.53
C ILE A 226 11.19 -6.50 0.76
N ASP A 227 10.08 -5.77 0.78
CA ASP A 227 9.69 -4.91 1.89
C ASP A 227 8.59 -5.51 2.79
N ILE A 228 7.82 -6.50 2.29
CA ILE A 228 6.71 -7.08 3.06
C ILE A 228 7.15 -7.73 4.38
N GLY A 229 8.35 -8.30 4.42
CA GLY A 229 8.91 -8.90 5.64
C GLY A 229 9.13 -7.91 6.79
N LYS A 230 9.13 -6.60 6.51
CA LYS A 230 9.27 -5.53 7.51
C LYS A 230 7.92 -4.97 7.98
N VAL A 231 6.86 -5.23 7.22
CA VAL A 231 5.52 -4.68 7.44
C VAL A 231 4.71 -5.59 8.36
N GLN A 232 4.00 -5.01 9.33
CA GLN A 232 3.14 -5.75 10.25
C GLN A 232 1.78 -5.08 10.39
N ILE A 233 0.76 -5.88 10.70
CA ILE A 233 -0.57 -5.36 11.03
C ILE A 233 -0.45 -4.45 12.26
N GLY A 234 -1.11 -3.29 12.19
CA GLY A 234 -1.07 -2.26 13.24
C GLY A 234 -0.01 -1.17 13.03
N HIS A 235 0.92 -1.31 12.05
CA HIS A 235 1.81 -0.22 11.70
C HIS A 235 1.01 1.01 11.25
N SER A 236 1.48 2.19 11.65
CA SER A 236 0.93 3.46 11.23
C SER A 236 1.29 3.74 9.78
N ALA A 237 0.33 4.26 9.04
CA ALA A 237 0.52 4.67 7.67
C ALA A 237 0.02 6.10 7.48
N LYS A 238 0.79 6.90 6.76
CA LYS A 238 0.40 8.22 6.30
C LYS A 238 -0.06 8.11 4.87
N VAL A 239 -1.25 8.58 4.58
CA VAL A 239 -1.87 8.53 3.26
C VAL A 239 -2.05 9.95 2.74
N VAL A 240 -1.60 10.18 1.51
CA VAL A 240 -1.77 11.43 0.79
C VAL A 240 -2.50 11.12 -0.51
N ALA A 241 -3.70 11.68 -0.68
CA ALA A 241 -4.45 11.54 -1.92
C ALA A 241 -3.90 12.49 -2.99
N ASP A 242 -3.80 12.04 -4.24
CA ASP A 242 -3.30 12.87 -5.34
C ASP A 242 -4.16 14.12 -5.58
N ALA A 243 -5.46 14.03 -5.26
CA ALA A 243 -6.39 15.16 -5.32
C ALA A 243 -6.15 16.22 -4.22
N TYR A 244 -5.48 15.85 -3.12
CA TYR A 244 -5.24 16.71 -1.95
C TYR A 244 -3.80 16.55 -1.45
N PRO A 245 -2.79 17.04 -2.21
CA PRO A 245 -1.37 16.81 -1.89
C PRO A 245 -0.90 17.50 -0.59
N GLU A 246 -1.64 18.51 -0.13
CA GLU A 246 -1.35 19.24 1.12
C GLU A 246 -1.97 18.57 2.36
N LEU A 247 -2.85 17.56 2.18
CA LEU A 247 -3.54 16.91 3.28
C LEU A 247 -2.97 15.52 3.54
N GLU A 248 -2.65 15.27 4.79
CA GLU A 248 -2.17 13.98 5.28
C GLU A 248 -3.28 13.31 6.08
N PHE A 249 -3.64 12.10 5.68
CA PHE A 249 -4.60 11.26 6.38
C PHE A 249 -3.83 10.17 7.13
N ASN A 250 -4.11 10.04 8.42
CA ASN A 250 -3.50 9.00 9.23
C ASN A 250 -4.35 7.73 9.20
N GLY A 251 -3.69 6.61 8.90
CA GLY A 251 -4.31 5.30 8.86
C GLY A 251 -3.48 4.25 9.59
N LYS A 252 -4.02 3.04 9.66
CA LYS A 252 -3.36 1.87 10.20
C LYS A 252 -3.54 0.67 9.28
N ILE A 253 -2.53 -0.18 9.20
CA ILE A 253 -2.61 -1.44 8.48
C ILE A 253 -3.53 -2.37 9.25
N VAL A 254 -4.62 -2.81 8.62
CA VAL A 254 -5.61 -3.73 9.20
C VAL A 254 -5.52 -5.13 8.62
N ARG A 255 -5.02 -5.26 7.40
CA ARG A 255 -4.92 -6.54 6.71
C ARG A 255 -3.73 -6.59 5.78
N ILE A 256 -3.10 -7.75 5.71
CA ILE A 256 -2.06 -8.11 4.73
C ILE A 256 -2.52 -9.40 4.07
N ALA A 257 -2.56 -9.42 2.73
CA ALA A 257 -2.94 -10.61 2.00
C ALA A 257 -1.89 -11.73 2.20
N PRO A 258 -2.32 -12.98 2.44
CA PRO A 258 -1.40 -14.10 2.59
C PRO A 258 -0.83 -14.59 1.26
N GLU A 259 -1.41 -14.17 0.14
CA GLU A 259 -1.03 -14.56 -1.22
C GLU A 259 -0.56 -13.33 -2.00
N ALA A 260 0.55 -13.51 -2.72
CA ALA A 260 1.08 -12.48 -3.60
C ALA A 260 0.37 -12.49 -4.96
N ARG A 261 0.22 -11.32 -5.56
CA ARG A 261 -0.13 -11.19 -6.98
C ARG A 261 1.09 -10.77 -7.79
N ILE A 262 1.12 -11.20 -9.05
CA ILE A 262 2.16 -10.77 -9.98
C ILE A 262 1.54 -9.73 -10.91
N GLU A 263 2.07 -8.53 -10.89
CA GLU A 263 1.66 -7.44 -11.75
C GLU A 263 2.88 -6.89 -12.48
N GLN A 264 2.83 -6.84 -13.81
CA GLN A 264 3.94 -6.37 -14.66
C GLN A 264 5.30 -6.99 -14.29
N ASN A 265 5.33 -8.29 -13.97
CA ASN A 265 6.53 -9.02 -13.55
C ASN A 265 7.11 -8.64 -12.18
N VAL A 266 6.34 -7.93 -11.35
CA VAL A 266 6.68 -7.61 -9.95
C VAL A 266 5.77 -8.41 -9.03
N THR A 267 6.35 -9.05 -8.02
CA THR A 267 5.61 -9.77 -6.99
C THR A 267 5.16 -8.78 -5.92
N LEU A 268 3.85 -8.58 -5.79
CA LEU A 268 3.24 -7.66 -4.84
C LEU A 268 2.37 -8.40 -3.84
N PHE A 269 2.42 -7.99 -2.58
CA PHE A 269 1.49 -8.40 -1.54
C PHE A 269 0.50 -7.28 -1.28
N ASP A 270 -0.77 -7.59 -1.40
CA ASP A 270 -1.83 -6.60 -1.14
C ASP A 270 -1.98 -6.38 0.36
N LEU A 271 -2.02 -5.13 0.75
CA LEU A 271 -2.34 -4.71 2.09
C LEU A 271 -3.45 -3.66 2.09
N VAL A 272 -4.14 -3.59 3.21
CA VAL A 272 -5.25 -2.67 3.42
C VAL A 272 -4.92 -1.76 4.60
N VAL A 273 -4.96 -0.48 4.34
CA VAL A 273 -4.84 0.59 5.35
C VAL A 273 -6.22 1.18 5.60
N GLU A 274 -6.69 1.15 6.83
CA GLU A 274 -7.92 1.83 7.24
C GLU A 274 -7.63 3.28 7.58
N VAL A 275 -8.41 4.19 7.00
CA VAL A 275 -8.32 5.64 7.19
C VAL A 275 -9.69 6.19 7.54
N LYS A 276 -9.78 7.00 8.60
CA LYS A 276 -11.00 7.74 8.93
C LYS A 276 -11.21 8.90 7.96
N ASN A 277 -12.42 9.00 7.42
CA ASN A 277 -12.80 10.00 6.41
C ASN A 277 -13.88 10.93 6.93
N ASN A 278 -13.68 11.50 8.12
CA ASN A 278 -14.69 12.34 8.78
C ASN A 278 -15.11 13.56 7.94
N ASP A 279 -14.22 14.07 7.10
CA ASP A 279 -14.47 15.24 6.24
C ASP A 279 -15.10 14.87 4.90
N GLY A 280 -15.29 13.58 4.59
CA GLY A 280 -15.83 13.11 3.31
C GLY A 280 -14.97 13.43 2.08
N LYS A 281 -13.71 13.82 2.27
CA LYS A 281 -12.81 14.23 1.17
C LYS A 281 -12.29 13.08 0.36
N LEU A 282 -12.05 11.93 0.99
CA LEU A 282 -11.62 10.72 0.29
C LEU A 282 -12.82 10.08 -0.38
N LYS A 283 -12.77 9.98 -1.71
CA LYS A 283 -13.81 9.33 -2.52
C LYS A 283 -13.30 8.02 -3.08
N SER A 284 -14.18 7.04 -3.22
CA SER A 284 -13.85 5.74 -3.81
C SER A 284 -13.25 5.92 -5.21
N GLY A 285 -12.18 5.20 -5.52
CA GLY A 285 -11.46 5.29 -6.78
C GLY A 285 -10.33 6.32 -6.82
N MET A 286 -10.13 7.16 -5.79
CA MET A 286 -9.01 8.10 -5.76
C MET A 286 -7.68 7.37 -5.61
N ASN A 287 -6.66 7.84 -6.36
CA ASN A 287 -5.28 7.40 -6.17
C ASN A 287 -4.66 8.07 -4.95
N THR A 288 -3.82 7.32 -4.26
CA THR A 288 -3.14 7.76 -3.06
C THR A 288 -1.71 7.27 -3.03
N ARG A 289 -0.86 8.01 -2.31
CA ARG A 289 0.46 7.56 -1.89
C ARG A 289 0.40 7.19 -0.42
N VAL A 290 0.89 6.01 -0.10
CA VAL A 290 0.90 5.45 1.25
C VAL A 290 2.34 5.38 1.73
N GLU A 291 2.64 5.99 2.87
CA GLU A 291 3.92 5.93 3.57
C GLU A 291 3.74 5.15 4.86
N ILE A 292 4.27 3.93 4.90
CA ILE A 292 4.16 3.04 6.05
C ILE A 292 5.37 3.23 6.94
N GLU A 293 5.15 3.62 8.18
CA GLU A 293 6.20 3.78 9.19
C GLU A 293 6.54 2.43 9.82
N ILE A 294 7.72 1.89 9.47
CA ILE A 294 8.20 0.61 10.00
C ILE A 294 8.90 0.79 11.34
N VAL A 295 9.80 1.78 11.40
CA VAL A 295 10.56 2.11 12.59
C VAL A 295 10.69 3.62 12.70
N LYS A 296 10.38 4.15 13.87
CA LYS A 296 10.65 5.54 14.25
C LYS A 296 11.43 5.55 15.55
N LYS A 297 12.61 6.20 15.55
CA LYS A 297 13.41 6.43 16.76
C LYS A 297 13.75 7.91 16.83
N GLU A 298 13.37 8.52 17.94
CA GLU A 298 13.61 9.94 18.19
C GLU A 298 14.85 10.13 19.05
N ASN A 299 15.48 11.28 18.92
CA ASN A 299 16.65 11.70 19.71
C ASN A 299 17.84 10.73 19.61
N VAL A 300 18.13 10.18 18.44
CA VAL A 300 19.28 9.34 18.16
C VAL A 300 20.37 10.10 17.42
N LEU A 301 21.65 9.74 17.62
CA LEU A 301 22.76 10.30 16.86
C LEU A 301 22.73 9.81 15.41
N LEU A 302 22.74 10.73 14.47
CA LEU A 302 22.63 10.46 13.05
C LEU A 302 23.86 10.91 12.29
N ALA A 303 24.27 10.08 11.34
CA ALA A 303 25.25 10.46 10.33
C ALA A 303 24.74 10.07 8.93
N PRO A 304 25.12 10.81 7.87
CA PRO A 304 24.81 10.42 6.51
C PRO A 304 25.39 9.05 6.16
N ALA A 305 24.60 8.19 5.51
CA ALA A 305 25.05 6.86 5.12
C ALA A 305 26.31 6.87 4.24
N ILE A 306 26.48 7.92 3.45
CA ILE A 306 27.68 8.11 2.59
C ILE A 306 28.97 8.33 3.37
N ALA A 307 28.89 8.71 4.66
CA ALA A 307 30.08 8.86 5.53
C ALA A 307 30.65 7.52 6.01
N MET A 308 29.90 6.42 5.81
CA MET A 308 30.32 5.08 6.21
C MET A 308 31.23 4.48 5.14
N GLN A 309 32.52 4.30 5.44
CA GLN A 309 33.44 3.57 4.57
C GLN A 309 33.25 2.07 4.80
N ILE A 310 33.16 1.32 3.70
CA ILE A 310 33.21 -0.14 3.75
C ILE A 310 34.67 -0.53 4.08
N PRO A 311 34.96 -1.40 5.05
CA PRO A 311 36.31 -1.86 5.31
C PRO A 311 36.93 -2.41 4.02
N ASP A 312 38.19 -2.05 3.74
CA ASP A 312 38.92 -2.62 2.62
C ASP A 312 39.00 -4.15 2.78
N VAL A 313 38.88 -4.89 1.67
CA VAL A 313 38.86 -6.36 1.66
C VAL A 313 40.15 -6.98 2.29
N THR A 314 41.21 -6.20 2.37
CA THR A 314 42.48 -6.58 3.04
C THR A 314 42.37 -6.69 4.56
N ASP A 315 41.39 -6.06 5.18
CA ASP A 315 41.20 -6.08 6.64
C ASP A 315 40.21 -7.16 7.09
N LEU A 316 39.70 -8.01 6.16
CA LEU A 316 38.64 -9.00 6.43
C LEU A 316 39.12 -10.21 7.26
N GLU A 317 40.42 -10.50 7.30
CA GLU A 317 40.92 -11.66 8.08
C GLU A 317 40.78 -11.47 9.58
N ASP A 318 40.82 -10.21 10.08
CA ASP A 318 40.60 -9.87 11.48
C ASP A 318 39.11 -9.65 11.83
N TYR A 319 38.24 -9.42 10.82
CA TYR A 319 36.84 -9.06 10.99
C TYR A 319 35.87 -10.24 11.05
N GLN A 320 36.28 -11.44 10.63
CA GLN A 320 35.40 -12.62 10.66
C GLN A 320 35.01 -13.10 12.10
N LYS A 321 35.52 -12.45 13.14
CA LYS A 321 35.26 -12.80 14.54
C LYS A 321 34.61 -11.74 15.41
N LYS A 322 34.37 -10.49 14.94
CA LYS A 322 33.77 -9.42 15.77
C LYS A 322 32.76 -8.57 14.99
N ASP A 323 31.55 -8.59 15.48
CA ASP A 323 30.43 -7.66 15.29
C ASP A 323 30.17 -7.06 13.92
N VAL A 324 29.09 -7.51 13.29
CA VAL A 324 28.52 -7.06 12.01
C VAL A 324 28.22 -5.55 11.98
N ASN A 325 28.18 -4.89 13.12
CA ASN A 325 27.74 -3.49 13.27
C ASN A 325 28.87 -2.44 13.32
N MET A 326 30.14 -2.85 13.24
CA MET A 326 31.26 -1.89 13.26
C MET A 326 31.51 -1.33 11.86
N ARG A 327 31.70 0.01 11.78
CA ARG A 327 32.03 0.71 10.52
C ARG A 327 33.13 1.71 10.76
N LYS A 328 33.97 1.92 9.73
CA LYS A 328 35.05 2.88 9.72
C LYS A 328 34.57 4.21 9.17
N ILE A 329 34.80 5.28 9.91
CA ILE A 329 34.53 6.67 9.51
C ILE A 329 35.80 7.49 9.55
N LEU A 330 35.76 8.67 8.95
CA LEU A 330 36.79 9.69 9.07
C LEU A 330 36.34 10.80 10.01
N LEU A 331 36.93 10.84 11.20
CA LEU A 331 36.63 11.88 12.20
C LEU A 331 37.64 13.03 12.08
N LYS A 332 37.15 14.26 12.08
CA LYS A 332 38.02 15.46 12.09
C LYS A 332 38.62 15.67 13.47
N GLN A 333 39.94 15.60 13.58
CA GLN A 333 40.70 15.95 14.76
C GLN A 333 41.67 17.11 14.42
N GLY A 334 41.33 18.32 14.83
CA GLY A 334 42.03 19.51 14.41
C GLY A 334 41.90 19.74 12.90
N ASP A 335 43.00 19.74 12.16
CA ASP A 335 43.04 19.98 10.71
C ASP A 335 43.14 18.71 9.87
N LYS A 336 43.07 17.54 10.51
CA LYS A 336 43.24 16.24 9.86
C LYS A 336 42.01 15.34 10.08
N PHE A 337 41.71 14.49 9.09
CA PHE A 337 40.74 13.44 9.21
C PHE A 337 41.43 12.13 9.62
N VAL A 338 41.04 11.58 10.77
CA VAL A 338 41.58 10.34 11.34
C VAL A 338 40.55 9.23 11.21
N PRO A 339 40.92 8.03 10.72
CA PRO A 339 40.01 6.89 10.67
C PRO A 339 39.69 6.42 12.10
N GLN A 340 38.40 6.27 12.39
CA GLN A 340 37.87 5.79 13.67
C GLN A 340 36.80 4.73 13.42
N MET A 341 36.82 3.70 14.27
CA MET A 341 35.76 2.65 14.26
C MET A 341 34.64 3.11 15.16
N ILE A 342 33.40 2.95 14.64
CA ILE A 342 32.17 3.25 15.35
C ILE A 342 31.22 2.06 15.31
N GLU A 343 30.36 1.96 16.29
CA GLU A 343 29.26 1.02 16.31
C GLU A 343 28.02 1.68 15.72
N ILE A 344 27.42 1.04 14.70
CA ILE A 344 26.22 1.51 14.05
C ILE A 344 25.01 0.64 14.42
N GLY A 345 23.83 1.28 14.43
CA GLY A 345 22.55 0.61 14.59
C GLY A 345 21.82 0.45 13.25
N LEU A 346 20.53 0.80 13.27
CA LEU A 346 19.71 0.78 12.06
C LEU A 346 20.20 1.84 11.06
N TYR A 347 20.06 1.53 9.79
CA TYR A 347 20.43 2.43 8.71
C TYR A 347 19.41 2.40 7.57
N ASN A 348 19.34 3.49 6.83
CA ASN A 348 18.62 3.61 5.59
C ASN A 348 19.50 4.23 4.50
N PHE A 349 18.96 4.48 3.31
CA PHE A 349 19.74 5.07 2.20
C PHE A 349 20.31 6.46 2.47
N LYS A 350 19.76 7.20 3.45
CA LYS A 350 20.16 8.58 3.75
C LYS A 350 21.02 8.67 5.00
N GLN A 351 20.69 7.93 6.05
CA GLN A 351 21.20 8.09 7.39
C GLN A 351 21.46 6.76 8.09
N VAL A 352 22.36 6.82 9.07
CA VAL A 352 22.74 5.69 9.95
C VAL A 352 22.64 6.16 11.39
N ILE A 353 22.13 5.33 12.27
CA ILE A 353 22.17 5.56 13.72
C ILE A 353 23.54 5.18 14.23
N ILE A 354 24.18 6.06 14.97
CA ILE A 354 25.43 5.78 15.68
C ILE A 354 25.09 5.39 17.12
N LEU A 355 25.55 4.21 17.54
CA LEU A 355 25.33 3.69 18.89
C LEU A 355 26.48 4.08 19.82
N ALA A 356 27.74 4.01 19.34
CA ALA A 356 28.93 4.34 20.11
C ALA A 356 30.10 4.78 19.22
N GLY A 357 31.06 5.53 19.80
CA GLY A 357 32.31 5.90 19.16
C GLY A 357 32.38 7.32 18.65
N VAL A 358 31.30 8.12 18.69
CA VAL A 358 31.27 9.54 18.32
C VAL A 358 30.28 10.29 19.20
N GLU A 359 30.60 11.54 19.51
CA GLU A 359 29.74 12.45 20.27
C GLU A 359 28.94 13.38 19.34
N GLU A 360 27.89 13.98 19.88
CA GLU A 360 27.14 15.03 19.20
C GLU A 360 28.05 16.23 18.89
N GLY A 361 27.88 16.79 17.69
CA GLY A 361 28.74 17.91 17.22
C GLY A 361 30.05 17.47 16.58
N SER A 362 30.40 16.18 16.57
CA SER A 362 31.59 15.66 15.89
C SER A 362 31.47 15.87 14.36
N ILE A 363 32.59 16.23 13.73
CA ILE A 363 32.66 16.49 12.29
C ILE A 363 33.21 15.27 11.57
N LEU A 364 32.43 14.74 10.63
CA LEU A 364 32.80 13.62 9.78
C LEU A 364 33.27 14.10 8.41
N GLY A 365 34.28 13.41 7.84
CA GLY A 365 34.77 13.64 6.48
C GLY A 365 34.07 12.71 5.50
N VAL A 366 33.29 13.25 4.56
CA VAL A 366 32.69 12.52 3.46
C VAL A 366 33.49 12.72 2.19
N PRO A 367 34.06 11.67 1.55
CA PRO A 367 34.81 11.80 0.33
C PRO A 367 33.92 12.35 -0.80
N MET A 368 34.38 13.44 -1.47
CA MET A 368 33.62 14.11 -2.54
C MET A 368 33.75 13.40 -3.91
N THR A 369 34.62 12.40 -4.03
CA THR A 369 34.86 11.68 -5.27
C THR A 369 34.10 10.36 -5.28
N SER A 370 33.25 10.17 -6.29
CA SER A 370 32.71 8.84 -6.56
C SER A 370 33.78 7.97 -7.21
N ARG A 371 33.95 6.71 -6.79
CA ARG A 371 34.86 5.73 -7.40
C ARG A 371 34.75 5.69 -8.94
N LEU A 372 33.59 5.87 -9.49
CA LEU A 372 33.33 5.92 -10.93
C LEU A 372 33.99 7.12 -11.63
N LYS A 373 34.12 8.25 -10.95
CA LYS A 373 34.77 9.44 -11.50
C LYS A 373 36.29 9.28 -11.50
N ASP A 374 36.86 8.76 -10.42
CA ASP A 374 38.29 8.44 -10.31
C ASP A 374 38.71 7.35 -11.32
N GLU A 375 37.90 6.32 -11.54
CA GLU A 375 38.14 5.29 -12.53
C GLU A 375 38.08 5.83 -13.96
N SER A 376 37.10 6.70 -14.24
CA SER A 376 36.97 7.35 -15.56
C SER A 376 38.14 8.31 -15.83
N GLU A 377 38.61 9.06 -14.85
CA GLU A 377 39.78 9.95 -14.97
C GLU A 377 41.07 9.13 -15.18
N ARG A 378 41.28 8.06 -14.42
CA ARG A 378 42.41 7.13 -14.61
C ARG A 378 42.41 6.47 -15.99
N LEU A 379 41.22 6.12 -16.49
CA LEU A 379 41.08 5.54 -17.84
C LEU A 379 41.41 6.59 -18.92
N GLN A 380 40.95 7.83 -18.74
CA GLN A 380 41.24 8.94 -19.66
C GLN A 380 42.75 9.27 -19.66
N GLU A 381 43.41 9.31 -18.50
CA GLU A 381 44.84 9.53 -18.42
C GLU A 381 45.64 8.38 -19.09
N ARG A 382 45.21 7.14 -18.90
CA ARG A 382 45.82 5.97 -19.55
C ARG A 382 45.69 6.03 -21.06
N ILE A 383 44.53 6.43 -21.58
CA ILE A 383 44.29 6.65 -23.02
C ILE A 383 45.16 7.81 -23.53
N LYS A 384 45.32 8.90 -22.77
CA LYS A 384 46.14 10.05 -23.14
C LYS A 384 47.60 9.68 -23.23
N ARG A 385 48.17 8.86 -22.30
CA ARG A 385 49.53 8.30 -22.34
C ARG A 385 49.77 7.39 -23.52
N ILE A 386 48.81 6.54 -23.89
CA ILE A 386 48.90 5.64 -25.03
C ILE A 386 48.87 6.44 -26.35
N ARG A 387 48.09 7.51 -26.44
CA ARG A 387 48.06 8.39 -27.63
C ARG A 387 49.35 9.19 -27.77
N SER A 388 49.95 9.70 -26.71
CA SER A 388 51.21 10.44 -26.75
C SER A 388 52.39 9.54 -27.15
N SER A 389 52.42 8.27 -26.71
CA SER A 389 53.47 7.31 -27.09
C SER A 389 53.38 6.85 -28.57
N ARG A 390 52.18 6.84 -29.16
CA ARG A 390 52.01 6.54 -30.60
C ARG A 390 52.40 7.73 -31.51
N SER A 391 52.29 8.97 -31.02
CA SER A 391 52.69 10.17 -31.80
C SER A 391 54.19 10.29 -31.97
N PHE A 392 55.04 9.68 -31.12
CA PHE A 392 56.48 9.69 -31.21
C PHE A 392 57.05 8.62 -32.20
N GLY A 393 56.28 7.60 -32.55
CA GLY A 393 56.73 6.52 -33.45
C GLY A 393 56.55 6.77 -34.93
N SER A 394 55.76 7.81 -35.35
CA SER A 394 55.47 8.04 -36.77
C SER A 394 56.41 9.05 -37.47
N LYS A 395 57.35 9.71 -36.75
CA LYS A 395 58.26 10.68 -37.33
C LYS A 395 59.64 10.13 -37.77
N LYS A 396 59.87 8.81 -37.74
CA LYS A 396 61.15 8.16 -38.10
C LYS A 396 61.13 7.26 -39.35
N ARG A 397 60.12 7.39 -40.22
CA ARG A 397 60.03 6.52 -41.43
C ARG A 397 59.83 7.27 -42.73
N SER A 398 60.34 8.53 -42.89
CA SER A 398 60.30 9.23 -44.16
C SER A 398 61.63 9.91 -44.52
N SER A 399 62.73 9.22 -44.40
CA SER A 399 64.02 9.67 -45.00
C SER A 399 64.93 8.48 -45.28
N SER A 400 64.58 7.62 -46.27
CA SER A 400 65.52 6.74 -46.95
C SER A 400 64.80 6.11 -48.11
N SER A 401 64.68 6.86 -49.22
CA SER A 401 64.69 6.29 -50.54
C SER A 401 65.06 7.41 -51.56
N LYS A 402 66.37 7.45 -51.83
CA LYS A 402 66.93 7.76 -53.13
C LYS A 402 68.24 6.94 -53.27
#